data_426f3d25c0a0082c7bb1256d704e85dd
#
_entry.id   426f3d25c0a0082c7bb1256d704e85dd
#
_cell.length_a   1.000
_cell.length_b   1.000
_cell.length_c   1.000
_cell.angle_alpha   90.00
_cell.angle_beta   90.00
_cell.angle_gamma   90.00
#
_symmetry.space_group_name_H-M   'P 1'
#
loop_
_entity.id
_entity.type
_entity.pdbx_description
1 polymer ?
#
loop_
_entity_poly.entity_id
_entity_poly.type
_entity_poly.pdbx_seq_one_letter_code
_entity_poly.pdbx_strand_id
1 'polypeptide(L)'
;MKTKILVIEDDTAISELICMNLEAAGYDPVPIYDGEEAETAVLAEKEKRESVPEYALALLDIMLPGKDGFQLMEAMQTAEIPVIYLTAKADVVSKVHGLRAGAEDYIVKPFEVLELLVRIEKVLQRTGRGREIIEIQDVRIDRKEHQVTKGGKPVALKPMEYELLVLLAGNKNVAFSREQLLSQVWGSDYMGETRTVDVHIGRLRKKLDFFDVIRTIPKTGYRLED
;
A
#
# COMPACT_ATOMS: atom_id res chain seq x y z
N MET A 1 2.83 -11.32 -12.11
CA MET A 1 4.07 -10.74 -11.55
C MET A 1 3.72 -10.00 -10.26
N LYS A 2 4.64 -9.94 -9.27
CA LYS A 2 4.42 -9.11 -8.09
C LYS A 2 4.64 -7.64 -8.45
N THR A 3 3.91 -6.74 -7.79
CA THR A 3 4.06 -5.28 -7.95
C THR A 3 5.37 -4.83 -7.32
N LYS A 4 6.30 -4.27 -8.12
CA LYS A 4 7.60 -3.79 -7.64
C LYS A 4 7.50 -2.41 -6.99
N ILE A 5 8.10 -2.26 -5.83
CA ILE A 5 8.17 -1.01 -5.07
C ILE A 5 9.64 -0.68 -4.81
N LEU A 6 10.08 0.48 -5.29
CA LEU A 6 11.41 0.98 -5.03
C LEU A 6 11.48 1.54 -3.60
N VAL A 7 12.48 1.14 -2.81
CA VAL A 7 12.67 1.59 -1.42
C VAL A 7 14.03 2.29 -1.34
N ILE A 8 14.00 3.62 -1.30
CA ILE A 8 15.22 4.46 -1.30
C ILE A 8 15.36 5.06 0.09
N GLU A 9 16.23 4.46 0.89
CA GLU A 9 16.41 4.71 2.31
C GLU A 9 17.81 4.31 2.74
N ASP A 10 18.61 5.24 3.26
CA ASP A 10 20.00 5.01 3.64
C ASP A 10 20.15 4.28 4.98
N ASP A 11 19.19 4.42 5.89
CA ASP A 11 19.15 3.61 7.12
C ASP A 11 18.75 2.16 6.76
N THR A 12 19.75 1.27 6.82
CA THR A 12 19.58 -0.15 6.48
C THR A 12 18.53 -0.84 7.35
N ALA A 13 18.41 -0.48 8.63
CA ALA A 13 17.44 -1.10 9.54
C ALA A 13 16.00 -0.68 9.18
N ILE A 14 15.79 0.58 8.80
CA ILE A 14 14.50 1.07 8.32
C ILE A 14 14.17 0.44 6.98
N SER A 15 15.12 0.41 6.04
CA SER A 15 14.97 -0.21 4.72
C SER A 15 14.59 -1.69 4.83
N GLU A 16 15.30 -2.46 5.64
CA GLU A 16 15.01 -3.88 5.89
C GLU A 16 13.62 -4.08 6.49
N LEU A 17 13.24 -3.26 7.48
CA LEU A 17 11.91 -3.30 8.09
C LEU A 17 10.81 -3.06 7.04
N ILE A 18 10.98 -2.05 6.18
CA ILE A 18 10.05 -1.74 5.09
C ILE A 18 9.96 -2.92 4.13
N CYS A 19 11.11 -3.43 3.64
CA CYS A 19 11.16 -4.52 2.67
C CYS A 19 10.49 -5.79 3.19
N MET A 20 10.78 -6.23 4.42
CA MET A 20 10.16 -7.41 5.03
C MET A 20 8.62 -7.29 5.07
N ASN A 21 8.10 -6.12 5.41
CA ASN A 21 6.66 -5.91 5.49
C ASN A 21 6.00 -5.80 4.11
N LEU A 22 6.70 -5.22 3.13
CA LEU A 22 6.25 -5.21 1.73
C LEU A 22 6.17 -6.62 1.16
N GLU A 23 7.18 -7.46 1.40
CA GLU A 23 7.19 -8.86 0.98
C GLU A 23 6.03 -9.65 1.61
N ALA A 24 5.81 -9.47 2.92
CA ALA A 24 4.70 -10.09 3.64
C ALA A 24 3.34 -9.67 3.08
N ALA A 25 3.20 -8.40 2.65
CA ALA A 25 2.01 -7.87 1.97
C ALA A 25 1.93 -8.29 0.48
N GLY A 26 2.94 -9.05 -0.01
CA GLY A 26 2.97 -9.61 -1.37
C GLY A 26 3.44 -8.66 -2.46
N TYR A 27 4.15 -7.59 -2.10
CA TYR A 27 4.90 -6.74 -3.01
C TYR A 27 6.30 -7.32 -3.29
N ASP A 28 7.02 -6.69 -4.22
CA ASP A 28 8.40 -7.01 -4.59
C ASP A 28 9.28 -5.77 -4.34
N PRO A 29 9.84 -5.60 -3.11
CA PRO A 29 10.63 -4.43 -2.78
C PRO A 29 12.01 -4.49 -3.43
N VAL A 30 12.49 -3.36 -3.92
CA VAL A 30 13.84 -3.17 -4.46
C VAL A 30 14.53 -2.08 -3.62
N PRO A 31 15.41 -2.46 -2.66
CA PRO A 31 16.11 -1.49 -1.83
C PRO A 31 17.25 -0.81 -2.58
N ILE A 32 17.40 0.50 -2.36
CA ILE A 32 18.53 1.33 -2.76
C ILE A 32 18.89 2.25 -1.60
N TYR A 33 20.17 2.44 -1.33
CA TYR A 33 20.66 3.12 -0.13
C TYR A 33 21.34 4.48 -0.41
N ASP A 34 21.43 4.87 -1.68
CA ASP A 34 22.13 6.06 -2.13
C ASP A 34 21.36 6.77 -3.24
N GLY A 35 21.36 8.12 -3.22
CA GLY A 35 20.60 8.92 -4.17
C GLY A 35 21.15 8.88 -5.60
N GLU A 36 22.46 8.72 -5.82
CA GLU A 36 23.03 8.63 -7.16
C GLU A 36 22.72 7.27 -7.81
N GLU A 37 22.78 6.20 -7.01
CA GLU A 37 22.35 4.86 -7.44
C GLU A 37 20.87 4.86 -7.81
N ALA A 38 20.02 5.51 -6.97
CA ALA A 38 18.60 5.63 -7.22
C ALA A 38 18.28 6.37 -8.53
N GLU A 39 18.95 7.49 -8.79
CA GLU A 39 18.79 8.21 -10.06
C GLU A 39 19.15 7.35 -11.26
N THR A 40 20.28 6.64 -11.18
CA THR A 40 20.74 5.75 -12.24
C THR A 40 19.71 4.65 -12.53
N ALA A 41 19.17 4.01 -11.48
CA ALA A 41 18.16 2.97 -11.61
C ALA A 41 16.85 3.51 -12.23
N VAL A 42 16.43 4.70 -11.82
CA VAL A 42 15.18 5.33 -12.31
C VAL A 42 15.32 5.79 -13.77
N LEU A 43 16.47 6.37 -14.15
CA LEU A 43 16.70 6.80 -15.53
C LEU A 43 16.83 5.61 -16.49
N ALA A 44 17.37 4.49 -16.04
CA ALA A 44 17.43 3.26 -16.82
C ALA A 44 16.02 2.73 -17.17
N GLU A 45 15.03 2.98 -16.35
CA GLU A 45 13.62 2.64 -16.65
C GLU A 45 13.11 3.38 -17.90
N LYS A 46 13.42 4.67 -18.01
CA LYS A 46 13.02 5.49 -19.17
C LYS A 46 13.62 4.97 -20.48
N GLU A 47 14.84 4.43 -20.43
CA GLU A 47 15.52 3.92 -21.62
C GLU A 47 14.92 2.61 -22.14
N LYS A 48 14.28 1.82 -21.27
CA LYS A 48 13.62 0.55 -21.65
C LYS A 48 12.44 0.74 -22.61
N ARG A 49 11.90 1.95 -22.78
CA ARG A 49 10.76 2.29 -23.67
C ARG A 49 9.53 1.40 -23.50
N GLU A 50 9.38 0.76 -22.37
CA GLU A 50 8.17 0.02 -22.05
C GLU A 50 7.02 0.99 -21.76
N SER A 51 5.81 0.60 -22.09
CA SER A 51 4.62 1.45 -21.91
C SER A 51 4.22 1.67 -20.44
N VAL A 52 4.79 0.88 -19.53
CA VAL A 52 4.56 0.98 -18.07
C VAL A 52 5.89 0.78 -17.36
N PRO A 53 6.29 1.68 -16.46
CA PRO A 53 7.49 1.51 -15.67
C PRO A 53 7.48 0.22 -14.86
N GLU A 54 8.65 -0.40 -14.68
CA GLU A 54 8.82 -1.61 -13.89
C GLU A 54 8.48 -1.37 -12.40
N TYR A 55 8.78 -0.15 -11.91
CA TYR A 55 8.45 0.26 -10.54
C TYR A 55 7.08 0.93 -10.49
N ALA A 56 6.18 0.33 -9.74
CA ALA A 56 4.82 0.86 -9.58
C ALA A 56 4.75 2.04 -8.60
N LEU A 57 5.72 2.16 -7.69
CA LEU A 57 5.81 3.18 -6.66
C LEU A 57 7.25 3.28 -6.15
N ALA A 58 7.66 4.46 -5.71
CA ALA A 58 8.87 4.68 -4.92
C ALA A 58 8.52 5.21 -3.52
N LEU A 59 9.13 4.59 -2.50
CA LEU A 59 9.27 5.14 -1.17
C LEU A 59 10.63 5.85 -1.13
N LEU A 60 10.64 7.14 -0.84
CA LEU A 60 11.82 7.98 -1.01
C LEU A 60 12.11 8.79 0.25
N ASP A 61 13.21 8.47 0.93
CA ASP A 61 13.71 9.36 1.98
C ASP A 61 14.14 10.70 1.38
N ILE A 62 13.85 11.76 2.10
CA ILE A 62 14.32 13.11 1.74
C ILE A 62 15.81 13.27 2.05
N MET A 63 16.27 12.67 3.16
CA MET A 63 17.63 12.85 3.69
C MET A 63 18.56 11.72 3.24
N LEU A 64 18.91 11.69 1.96
CA LEU A 64 19.82 10.69 1.39
C LEU A 64 21.23 11.23 1.22
N PRO A 65 22.26 10.37 1.30
CA PRO A 65 23.60 10.71 0.85
C PRO A 65 23.66 10.87 -0.68
N GLY A 66 24.60 11.66 -1.15
CA GLY A 66 24.75 11.97 -2.57
C GLY A 66 23.70 12.95 -3.06
N LYS A 67 22.63 12.46 -3.66
CA LYS A 67 21.45 13.26 -4.05
C LYS A 67 20.32 13.13 -3.07
N ASP A 68 19.79 14.26 -2.60
CA ASP A 68 18.61 14.26 -1.72
C ASP A 68 17.31 13.89 -2.46
N GLY A 69 16.29 13.53 -1.70
CA GLY A 69 15.03 13.08 -2.27
C GLY A 69 14.29 14.14 -3.11
N PHE A 70 14.55 15.44 -2.89
CA PHE A 70 13.95 16.49 -3.72
C PHE A 70 14.64 16.58 -5.09
N GLN A 71 15.95 16.39 -5.15
CA GLN A 71 16.70 16.35 -6.39
C GLN A 71 16.31 15.15 -7.26
N LEU A 72 15.95 14.01 -6.62
CA LEU A 72 15.50 12.81 -7.32
C LEU A 72 14.08 12.93 -7.90
N MET A 73 13.28 13.85 -7.42
CA MET A 73 11.88 13.98 -7.85
C MET A 73 11.73 14.22 -9.35
N GLU A 74 12.62 15.00 -9.97
CA GLU A 74 12.60 15.26 -11.41
C GLU A 74 12.79 13.96 -12.22
N ALA A 75 13.72 13.11 -11.78
CA ALA A 75 13.94 11.79 -12.39
C ALA A 75 12.71 10.88 -12.21
N MET A 76 12.10 10.86 -11.02
CA MET A 76 10.88 10.09 -10.74
C MET A 76 9.71 10.51 -11.63
N GLN A 77 9.46 11.83 -11.76
CA GLN A 77 8.42 12.36 -12.65
C GLN A 77 8.69 12.03 -14.11
N THR A 78 9.95 12.13 -14.54
CA THR A 78 10.37 11.81 -15.90
C THR A 78 10.16 10.33 -16.24
N ALA A 79 10.32 9.44 -15.26
CA ALA A 79 10.06 8.01 -15.36
C ALA A 79 8.59 7.65 -15.02
N GLU A 80 7.75 8.64 -14.73
CA GLU A 80 6.35 8.47 -14.33
C GLU A 80 6.17 7.56 -13.11
N ILE A 81 7.14 7.49 -12.20
CA ILE A 81 7.06 6.69 -10.98
C ILE A 81 6.43 7.53 -9.86
N PRO A 82 5.25 7.15 -9.32
CA PRO A 82 4.64 7.86 -8.20
C PRO A 82 5.49 7.71 -6.95
N VAL A 83 5.56 8.77 -6.14
CA VAL A 83 6.44 8.85 -4.96
C VAL A 83 5.64 9.06 -3.69
N ILE A 84 5.98 8.31 -2.65
CA ILE A 84 5.65 8.61 -1.25
C ILE A 84 6.95 9.02 -0.55
N TYR A 85 7.01 10.26 -0.03
CA TYR A 85 8.15 10.67 0.76
C TYR A 85 8.16 10.06 2.16
N LEU A 86 9.34 9.63 2.59
CA LEU A 86 9.65 9.34 3.99
C LEU A 86 10.38 10.55 4.58
N THR A 87 9.92 11.11 5.71
CA THR A 87 10.46 12.37 6.23
C THR A 87 10.54 12.38 7.75
N ALA A 88 11.55 13.08 8.30
CA ALA A 88 11.61 13.32 9.73
C ALA A 88 10.56 14.36 10.18
N LYS A 89 10.08 14.25 11.42
CA LYS A 89 8.99 15.05 12.01
C LYS A 89 9.21 16.58 11.99
N ALA A 90 10.47 17.03 11.91
CA ALA A 90 10.83 18.45 12.01
C ALA A 90 10.57 19.26 10.73
N ASP A 91 10.21 18.61 9.61
CA ASP A 91 10.26 19.23 8.30
C ASP A 91 8.88 19.49 7.68
N VAL A 92 8.03 20.23 8.43
CA VAL A 92 6.70 20.64 7.93
C VAL A 92 6.81 21.55 6.67
N VAL A 93 7.89 22.31 6.53
CA VAL A 93 8.14 23.17 5.37
C VAL A 93 8.44 22.31 4.14
N SER A 94 9.22 21.26 4.29
CA SER A 94 9.51 20.28 3.23
C SER A 94 8.27 19.51 2.79
N LYS A 95 7.27 19.27 3.67
CA LYS A 95 6.00 18.64 3.28
C LYS A 95 5.24 19.45 2.25
N VAL A 96 5.15 20.79 2.44
CA VAL A 96 4.48 21.67 1.49
C VAL A 96 5.25 21.77 0.19
N HIS A 97 6.60 21.75 0.24
CA HIS A 97 7.44 21.70 -0.94
C HIS A 97 7.32 20.36 -1.68
N GLY A 98 7.33 19.22 -0.96
CA GLY A 98 7.25 17.90 -1.56
C GLY A 98 5.93 17.63 -2.29
N LEU A 99 4.78 18.03 -1.69
CA LEU A 99 3.48 17.93 -2.36
C LEU A 99 3.36 18.89 -3.56
N ARG A 100 3.95 20.08 -3.48
CA ARG A 100 4.04 21.00 -4.63
C ARG A 100 4.99 20.50 -5.71
N ALA A 101 6.00 19.70 -5.34
CA ALA A 101 6.92 19.05 -6.27
C ALA A 101 6.33 17.82 -6.96
N GLY A 102 5.07 17.41 -6.65
CA GLY A 102 4.37 16.35 -7.34
C GLY A 102 4.45 14.96 -6.68
N ALA A 103 4.82 14.89 -5.40
CA ALA A 103 4.69 13.64 -4.64
C ALA A 103 3.21 13.29 -4.41
N GLU A 104 2.91 12.00 -4.41
CA GLU A 104 1.56 11.48 -4.20
C GLU A 104 1.13 11.51 -2.73
N ASP A 105 2.06 11.29 -1.81
CA ASP A 105 1.84 11.33 -0.36
C ASP A 105 3.17 11.50 0.39
N TYR A 106 3.10 11.62 1.72
CA TYR A 106 4.27 11.63 2.61
C TYR A 106 3.97 10.88 3.92
N ILE A 107 5.00 10.31 4.51
CA ILE A 107 4.95 9.58 5.79
C ILE A 107 6.04 10.13 6.71
N VAL A 108 5.67 10.41 7.95
CA VAL A 108 6.60 10.96 8.96
C VAL A 108 7.23 9.83 9.76
N LYS A 109 8.56 9.81 9.83
CA LYS A 109 9.32 8.91 10.71
C LYS A 109 9.29 9.39 12.17
N PRO A 110 9.12 8.50 13.16
CA PRO A 110 8.82 7.08 13.03
C PRO A 110 7.35 6.86 12.64
N PHE A 111 7.08 5.82 11.83
CA PHE A 111 5.76 5.48 11.33
C PHE A 111 5.36 4.07 11.74
N GLU A 112 4.07 3.84 11.81
CA GLU A 112 3.50 2.50 11.93
C GLU A 112 3.52 1.81 10.56
N VAL A 113 4.03 0.58 10.52
CA VAL A 113 4.11 -0.22 9.29
C VAL A 113 2.76 -0.31 8.57
N LEU A 114 1.70 -0.44 9.34
CA LEU A 114 0.36 -0.52 8.79
C LEU A 114 -0.08 0.78 8.10
N GLU A 115 0.30 1.94 8.65
CA GLU A 115 0.05 3.23 7.99
C GLU A 115 0.77 3.29 6.64
N LEU A 116 2.03 2.85 6.60
CA LEU A 116 2.81 2.78 5.36
C LEU A 116 2.11 1.92 4.30
N LEU A 117 1.71 0.69 4.64
CA LEU A 117 1.05 -0.24 3.71
C LEU A 117 -0.27 0.30 3.17
N VAL A 118 -1.09 0.92 4.02
CA VAL A 118 -2.37 1.52 3.60
C VAL A 118 -2.16 2.71 2.65
N ARG A 119 -1.16 3.56 2.90
CA ARG A 119 -0.85 4.69 2.03
C ARG A 119 -0.32 4.22 0.68
N ILE A 120 0.55 3.20 0.66
CA ILE A 120 1.02 2.55 -0.57
C ILE A 120 -0.17 2.06 -1.38
N GLU A 121 -1.09 1.33 -0.77
CA GLU A 121 -2.25 0.81 -1.47
C GLU A 121 -3.12 1.92 -2.08
N LYS A 122 -3.39 2.99 -1.31
CA LYS A 122 -4.17 4.15 -1.80
C LYS A 122 -3.49 4.85 -2.97
N VAL A 123 -2.17 5.04 -2.92
CA VAL A 123 -1.42 5.65 -4.03
C VAL A 123 -1.45 4.76 -5.26
N LEU A 124 -1.17 3.46 -5.11
CA LEU A 124 -1.23 2.50 -6.21
C LEU A 124 -2.61 2.44 -6.87
N GLN A 125 -3.69 2.54 -6.08
CA GLN A 125 -5.06 2.62 -6.61
C GLN A 125 -5.28 3.89 -7.44
N ARG A 126 -4.95 5.05 -6.85
CA ARG A 126 -5.17 6.36 -7.48
C ARG A 126 -4.40 6.51 -8.79
N THR A 127 -3.19 5.96 -8.85
CA THR A 127 -2.32 6.00 -10.04
C THR A 127 -2.61 4.89 -11.05
N GLY A 128 -3.59 4.01 -10.79
CA GLY A 128 -3.92 2.89 -11.67
C GLY A 128 -2.85 1.78 -11.72
N ARG A 129 -1.94 1.76 -10.75
CA ARG A 129 -0.83 0.78 -10.65
C ARG A 129 -1.07 -0.31 -9.61
N GLY A 130 -2.23 -0.24 -8.93
CA GLY A 130 -2.66 -1.27 -7.99
C GLY A 130 -3.03 -2.57 -8.72
N ARG A 131 -3.09 -3.64 -7.95
CA ARG A 131 -3.59 -4.91 -8.46
C ARG A 131 -5.06 -4.73 -8.86
N GLU A 132 -5.35 -4.77 -10.15
CA GLU A 132 -6.74 -4.70 -10.64
C GLU A 132 -7.54 -5.93 -10.21
N ILE A 133 -6.86 -7.08 -10.14
CA ILE A 133 -7.47 -8.37 -9.79
C ILE A 133 -6.75 -8.97 -8.60
N ILE A 134 -7.52 -9.33 -7.57
CA ILE A 134 -7.03 -10.08 -6.41
C ILE A 134 -7.76 -11.41 -6.39
N GLU A 135 -7.00 -12.49 -6.32
CA GLU A 135 -7.53 -13.86 -6.20
C GLU A 135 -7.20 -14.43 -4.82
N ILE A 136 -8.20 -15.04 -4.20
CA ILE A 136 -8.11 -15.69 -2.89
C ILE A 136 -8.94 -16.97 -3.00
N GLN A 137 -8.29 -18.12 -3.05
CA GLN A 137 -8.95 -19.40 -3.30
C GLN A 137 -9.83 -19.33 -4.56
N ASP A 138 -11.15 -19.56 -4.44
CA ASP A 138 -12.13 -19.50 -5.52
C ASP A 138 -12.82 -18.12 -5.66
N VAL A 139 -12.38 -17.11 -4.88
CA VAL A 139 -12.89 -15.74 -4.92
C VAL A 139 -11.97 -14.86 -5.75
N ARG A 140 -12.56 -14.17 -6.74
CA ARG A 140 -11.91 -13.16 -7.57
C ARG A 140 -12.54 -11.79 -7.29
N ILE A 141 -11.70 -10.83 -6.98
CA ILE A 141 -12.06 -9.42 -6.78
C ILE A 141 -11.52 -8.65 -7.97
N ASP A 142 -12.40 -8.12 -8.79
CA ASP A 142 -12.07 -7.20 -9.87
C ASP A 142 -12.29 -5.77 -9.35
N ARG A 143 -11.21 -5.05 -9.12
CA ARG A 143 -11.25 -3.71 -8.52
C ARG A 143 -11.69 -2.65 -9.52
N LYS A 144 -11.37 -2.85 -10.80
CA LYS A 144 -11.76 -1.95 -11.88
C LYS A 144 -13.27 -1.98 -12.12
N GLU A 145 -13.83 -3.19 -12.16
CA GLU A 145 -15.26 -3.40 -12.36
C GLU A 145 -16.07 -3.36 -11.04
N HIS A 146 -15.41 -3.16 -9.89
CA HIS A 146 -16.02 -3.26 -8.55
C HIS A 146 -16.84 -4.56 -8.36
N GLN A 147 -16.36 -5.66 -8.92
CA GLN A 147 -17.06 -6.94 -8.94
C GLN A 147 -16.34 -7.99 -8.11
N VAL A 148 -17.12 -8.77 -7.35
CA VAL A 148 -16.62 -9.95 -6.62
C VAL A 148 -17.33 -11.17 -7.14
N THR A 149 -16.56 -12.22 -7.47
CA THR A 149 -17.10 -13.52 -7.86
C THR A 149 -16.54 -14.62 -6.98
N LYS A 150 -17.34 -15.66 -6.70
CA LYS A 150 -16.92 -16.91 -6.04
C LYS A 150 -17.27 -18.09 -6.92
N GLY A 151 -16.28 -18.93 -7.26
CA GLY A 151 -16.48 -20.03 -8.21
C GLY A 151 -17.08 -19.55 -9.55
N GLY A 152 -16.69 -18.35 -10.00
CA GLY A 152 -17.18 -17.71 -11.22
C GLY A 152 -18.59 -17.09 -11.12
N LYS A 153 -19.27 -17.17 -9.97
CA LYS A 153 -20.61 -16.58 -9.76
C LYS A 153 -20.52 -15.25 -9.03
N PRO A 154 -21.21 -14.19 -9.49
CA PRO A 154 -21.21 -12.90 -8.81
C PRO A 154 -21.72 -12.99 -7.36
N VAL A 155 -21.04 -12.31 -6.44
CA VAL A 155 -21.42 -12.17 -5.03
C VAL A 155 -21.72 -10.71 -4.73
N ALA A 156 -22.96 -10.41 -4.35
CA ALA A 156 -23.36 -9.05 -4.02
C ALA A 156 -22.86 -8.66 -2.60
N LEU A 157 -21.90 -7.74 -2.57
CA LEU A 157 -21.40 -7.12 -1.34
C LEU A 157 -22.01 -5.71 -1.17
N LYS A 158 -22.24 -5.31 0.08
CA LYS A 158 -22.53 -3.91 0.40
C LYS A 158 -21.27 -3.08 0.29
N PRO A 159 -21.32 -1.75 0.07
CA PRO A 159 -20.13 -0.91 -0.07
C PRO A 159 -19.08 -1.14 1.01
N MET A 160 -19.43 -1.07 2.28
CA MET A 160 -18.48 -1.28 3.39
C MET A 160 -17.96 -2.73 3.50
N GLU A 161 -18.74 -3.72 3.04
CA GLU A 161 -18.26 -5.10 2.95
C GLU A 161 -17.19 -5.23 1.85
N TYR A 162 -17.41 -4.55 0.71
CA TYR A 162 -16.44 -4.53 -0.38
C TYR A 162 -15.14 -3.83 0.03
N GLU A 163 -15.21 -2.62 0.58
CA GLU A 163 -14.03 -1.88 1.02
C GLU A 163 -13.23 -2.65 2.09
N LEU A 164 -13.92 -3.28 3.05
CA LEU A 164 -13.29 -4.10 4.07
C LEU A 164 -12.60 -5.34 3.47
N LEU A 165 -13.24 -5.98 2.49
CA LEU A 165 -12.65 -7.13 1.78
C LEU A 165 -11.41 -6.70 0.99
N VAL A 166 -11.48 -5.60 0.24
CA VAL A 166 -10.38 -5.08 -0.56
C VAL A 166 -9.18 -4.70 0.32
N LEU A 167 -9.43 -4.03 1.45
CA LEU A 167 -8.39 -3.66 2.42
C LEU A 167 -7.66 -4.90 2.97
N LEU A 168 -8.41 -5.91 3.40
CA LEU A 168 -7.82 -7.14 3.93
C LEU A 168 -7.11 -7.96 2.85
N ALA A 169 -7.69 -8.05 1.66
CA ALA A 169 -7.16 -8.81 0.53
C ALA A 169 -5.91 -8.18 -0.09
N GLY A 170 -5.84 -6.85 -0.09
CA GLY A 170 -4.67 -6.10 -0.52
C GLY A 170 -3.48 -6.25 0.42
N ASN A 171 -3.74 -6.56 1.70
CA ASN A 171 -2.75 -6.68 2.76
C ASN A 171 -2.78 -8.07 3.41
N LYS A 172 -2.59 -9.11 2.60
CA LYS A 172 -2.56 -10.51 3.08
C LYS A 172 -1.54 -10.69 4.20
N ASN A 173 -1.89 -11.50 5.19
CA ASN A 173 -1.06 -11.83 6.36
C ASN A 173 -0.77 -10.67 7.32
N VAL A 174 -1.32 -9.49 7.09
CA VAL A 174 -1.23 -8.33 7.99
C VAL A 174 -2.40 -8.34 8.97
N ALA A 175 -2.11 -8.26 10.28
CA ALA A 175 -3.12 -8.16 11.31
C ALA A 175 -3.54 -6.71 11.52
N PHE A 176 -4.82 -6.42 11.37
CA PHE A 176 -5.43 -5.12 11.62
C PHE A 176 -6.19 -5.12 12.95
N SER A 177 -6.05 -4.06 13.74
CA SER A 177 -6.94 -3.85 14.88
C SER A 177 -8.35 -3.46 14.39
N ARG A 178 -9.35 -3.58 15.27
CA ARG A 178 -10.72 -3.15 14.96
C ARG A 178 -10.80 -1.66 14.71
N GLU A 179 -10.06 -0.89 15.48
CA GLU A 179 -9.94 0.57 15.36
C GLU A 179 -9.32 0.96 14.02
N GLN A 180 -8.26 0.27 13.61
CA GLN A 180 -7.61 0.49 12.33
C GLN A 180 -8.56 0.19 11.16
N LEU A 181 -9.25 -0.97 11.18
CA LEU A 181 -10.24 -1.31 10.16
C LEU A 181 -11.39 -0.31 10.12
N LEU A 182 -11.87 0.12 11.29
CA LEU A 182 -12.95 1.11 11.38
C LEU A 182 -12.50 2.44 10.76
N SER A 183 -11.38 2.97 11.17
CA SER A 183 -10.85 4.24 10.67
C SER A 183 -10.55 4.20 9.16
N GLN A 184 -10.00 3.10 8.65
CA GLN A 184 -9.64 2.98 7.24
C GLN A 184 -10.85 2.84 6.30
N VAL A 185 -11.88 2.11 6.74
CA VAL A 185 -13.05 1.81 5.90
C VAL A 185 -14.19 2.81 6.09
N TRP A 186 -14.43 3.27 7.33
CA TRP A 186 -15.52 4.22 7.65
C TRP A 186 -15.03 5.66 7.79
N GLY A 187 -13.71 5.88 7.86
CA GLY A 187 -13.11 7.20 8.08
C GLY A 187 -12.79 7.50 9.54
N SER A 188 -11.81 8.39 9.77
CA SER A 188 -11.36 8.79 11.12
C SER A 188 -12.45 9.47 11.96
N ASP A 189 -13.42 10.11 11.28
CA ASP A 189 -14.47 10.89 11.93
C ASP A 189 -15.73 10.04 12.26
N TYR A 190 -15.65 8.72 11.97
CA TYR A 190 -16.76 7.83 12.25
C TYR A 190 -16.92 7.59 13.75
N MET A 191 -18.06 8.02 14.32
CA MET A 191 -18.36 7.96 15.76
C MET A 191 -18.99 6.63 16.20
N GLY A 192 -19.06 5.63 15.33
CA GLY A 192 -19.65 4.32 15.66
C GLY A 192 -18.69 3.41 16.44
N GLU A 193 -19.24 2.33 16.98
CA GLU A 193 -18.49 1.35 17.75
C GLU A 193 -17.68 0.42 16.85
N THR A 194 -16.54 -0.07 17.36
CA THR A 194 -15.67 -1.05 16.68
C THR A 194 -16.36 -2.38 16.39
N ARG A 195 -17.44 -2.71 17.10
CA ARG A 195 -18.31 -3.86 16.81
C ARG A 195 -18.93 -3.83 15.41
N THR A 196 -19.01 -2.65 14.79
CA THR A 196 -19.42 -2.52 13.38
C THR A 196 -18.54 -3.37 12.46
N VAL A 197 -17.24 -3.41 12.72
CA VAL A 197 -16.30 -4.25 11.98
C VAL A 197 -16.64 -5.74 12.12
N ASP A 198 -16.92 -6.19 13.36
CA ASP A 198 -17.22 -7.61 13.64
C ASP A 198 -18.46 -8.09 12.86
N VAL A 199 -19.48 -7.23 12.75
CA VAL A 199 -20.69 -7.53 11.96
C VAL A 199 -20.39 -7.70 10.47
N HIS A 200 -19.55 -6.82 9.91
CA HIS A 200 -19.20 -6.86 8.49
C HIS A 200 -18.28 -8.05 8.18
N ILE A 201 -17.32 -8.36 9.05
CA ILE A 201 -16.49 -9.58 8.95
C ILE A 201 -17.38 -10.83 8.98
N GLY A 202 -18.35 -10.90 9.89
CA GLY A 202 -19.29 -12.02 9.95
C GLY A 202 -20.09 -12.21 8.65
N ARG A 203 -20.49 -11.11 8.01
CA ARG A 203 -21.18 -11.15 6.71
C ARG A 203 -20.27 -11.58 5.57
N LEU A 204 -19.02 -11.08 5.53
CA LEU A 204 -18.03 -11.50 4.53
C LEU A 204 -17.72 -12.99 4.64
N ARG A 205 -17.46 -13.47 5.86
CA ARG A 205 -17.25 -14.90 6.12
C ARG A 205 -18.39 -15.75 5.59
N LYS A 206 -19.64 -15.33 5.85
CA LYS A 206 -20.82 -16.06 5.39
C LYS A 206 -21.03 -16.00 3.88
N LYS A 207 -20.81 -14.83 3.24
CA LYS A 207 -21.03 -14.66 1.80
C LYS A 207 -19.97 -15.34 0.94
N LEU A 208 -18.71 -15.32 1.41
CA LEU A 208 -17.55 -15.81 0.67
C LEU A 208 -17.05 -17.17 1.18
N ASP A 209 -17.66 -17.69 2.27
CA ASP A 209 -17.17 -18.88 2.97
C ASP A 209 -15.73 -18.72 3.50
N PHE A 210 -15.42 -17.53 3.98
CA PHE A 210 -14.08 -17.13 4.43
C PHE A 210 -13.87 -17.32 5.93
N PHE A 211 -14.45 -18.38 6.54
CA PHE A 211 -14.29 -18.65 7.96
C PHE A 211 -12.83 -19.01 8.31
N ASP A 212 -12.14 -19.68 7.41
CA ASP A 212 -10.74 -20.05 7.55
C ASP A 212 -9.77 -19.07 6.86
N VAL A 213 -10.25 -18.19 6.01
CA VAL A 213 -9.46 -17.19 5.29
C VAL A 213 -9.33 -15.89 6.11
N ILE A 214 -10.43 -15.38 6.65
CA ILE A 214 -10.38 -14.22 7.53
C ILE A 214 -10.26 -14.71 8.98
N ARG A 215 -9.04 -14.68 9.52
CA ARG A 215 -8.77 -15.12 10.90
C ARG A 215 -9.05 -14.02 11.92
N THR A 216 -9.59 -14.42 13.07
CA THR A 216 -9.68 -13.55 14.23
C THR A 216 -8.38 -13.65 15.03
N ILE A 217 -7.70 -12.53 15.22
CA ILE A 217 -6.51 -12.44 16.07
C ILE A 217 -6.96 -11.99 17.47
N PRO A 218 -6.85 -12.85 18.49
CA PRO A 218 -7.32 -12.54 19.84
C PRO A 218 -6.75 -11.22 20.37
N LYS A 219 -7.62 -10.40 20.97
CA LYS A 219 -7.29 -9.07 21.54
C LYS A 219 -6.81 -8.02 20.52
N THR A 220 -6.61 -8.37 19.25
CA THR A 220 -6.18 -7.47 18.19
C THR A 220 -7.34 -7.17 17.24
N GLY A 221 -7.72 -8.10 16.40
CA GLY A 221 -8.73 -7.85 15.36
C GLY A 221 -8.76 -8.96 14.32
N TYR A 222 -8.41 -8.64 13.08
CA TYR A 222 -8.58 -9.55 11.95
C TYR A 222 -7.37 -9.56 11.02
N ARG A 223 -7.13 -10.70 10.37
CA ARG A 223 -6.11 -10.91 9.35
C ARG A 223 -6.67 -11.80 8.26
N LEU A 224 -6.41 -11.48 7.01
CA LEU A 224 -6.71 -12.36 5.89
C LEU A 224 -5.48 -13.24 5.59
N GLU A 225 -5.70 -14.55 5.58
CA GLU A 225 -4.70 -15.57 5.26
C GLU A 225 -5.18 -16.34 4.02
N ASP A 226 -4.25 -16.72 3.14
CA ASP A 226 -4.52 -17.45 1.90
C ASP A 226 -3.50 -18.57 1.72
#